data_b6cd1413b6e22bdfe3d42ced2ba80acc
#
_entry.id   b6cd1413b6e22bdfe3d42ced2ba80acc
#
_cell.length_a   1.000
_cell.length_b   1.000
_cell.length_c   1.000
_cell.angle_alpha   90.00
_cell.angle_beta   90.00
_cell.angle_gamma   90.00
#
_symmetry.space_group_name_H-M   'P 1'
#
loop_
_entity.id
_entity.type
_entity.pdbx_description
1 polymer ?
#
loop_
_entity_poly.entity_id
_entity_poly.type
_entity_poly.pdbx_seq_one_letter_code
_entity_poly.pdbx_strand_id
1 'polypeptide(L)' 'LAEIAERDSERCGLCGSAVPMDVRVPNPLAPTIDHVIPISRGGGDTRTNVQLAHFRCNSVKGAREIDRIVPAG' A
#
# COMPACT_ATOMS: atom_id res chain seq x y z
N LEU A 1 0.54 -11.90 -1.91
CA LEU A 1 0.59 -10.67 -2.71
C LEU A 1 -0.21 -10.79 -3.99
N ALA A 2 -0.07 -11.90 -4.71
CA ALA A 2 -0.79 -12.07 -5.97
C ALA A 2 -2.31 -11.97 -5.77
N GLU A 3 -2.81 -12.51 -4.68
CA GLU A 3 -4.23 -12.48 -4.38
C GLU A 3 -4.72 -11.06 -4.12
N ILE A 4 -3.94 -10.28 -3.40
CA ILE A 4 -4.29 -8.88 -3.14
C ILE A 4 -4.19 -8.06 -4.42
N ALA A 5 -3.17 -8.31 -5.22
CA ALA A 5 -2.99 -7.60 -6.48
C ALA A 5 -4.16 -7.87 -7.43
N GLU A 6 -4.61 -9.12 -7.49
CA GLU A 6 -5.72 -9.51 -8.34
C GLU A 6 -7.01 -8.83 -7.87
N ARG A 7 -7.26 -8.84 -6.57
CA ARG A 7 -8.41 -8.17 -5.99
C ARG A 7 -8.41 -6.67 -6.32
N ASP A 8 -7.24 -6.04 -6.26
CA ASP A 8 -7.10 -4.61 -6.48
C ASP A 8 -6.86 -4.24 -7.94
N SER A 9 -7.04 -5.20 -8.85
CA SER A 9 -6.86 -5.00 -10.29
C SER A 9 -5.47 -4.48 -10.62
N GLU A 10 -4.46 -4.89 -9.84
CA GLU A 10 -3.07 -4.49 -10.00
C GLU A 10 -2.87 -2.97 -9.98
N ARG A 11 -3.68 -2.29 -9.19
CA ARG A 11 -3.57 -0.84 -9.02
C ARG A 11 -3.17 -0.50 -7.59
N CYS A 12 -2.37 0.56 -7.49
CA CYS A 12 -1.93 1.05 -6.19
C CYS A 12 -3.10 1.65 -5.43
N GLY A 13 -3.30 1.24 -4.19
CA GLY A 13 -4.37 1.78 -3.36
C GLY A 13 -4.08 3.19 -2.87
N LEU A 14 -2.87 3.68 -3.04
CA LEU A 14 -2.47 5.00 -2.57
C LEU A 14 -2.52 6.06 -3.65
N CYS A 15 -2.12 5.72 -4.87
CA CYS A 15 -2.13 6.69 -5.96
C CYS A 15 -3.07 6.33 -7.11
N GLY A 16 -3.59 5.12 -7.14
CA GLY A 16 -4.54 4.69 -8.15
C GLY A 16 -3.95 4.26 -9.48
N SER A 17 -2.65 4.35 -9.65
CA SER A 17 -2.00 3.97 -10.91
C SER A 17 -1.68 2.49 -10.93
N ALA A 18 -1.52 1.94 -12.12
CA ALA A 18 -1.17 0.55 -12.28
C ALA A 18 0.18 0.23 -11.64
N VAL A 19 0.28 -0.96 -11.05
CA VAL A 19 1.50 -1.44 -10.43
C VAL A 19 2.09 -2.52 -11.30
N PRO A 20 3.32 -2.34 -11.83
CA PRO A 20 3.97 -3.39 -12.62
C PRO A 20 4.34 -4.54 -11.68
N MET A 21 3.83 -5.72 -11.98
CA MET A 21 4.04 -6.87 -11.11
C MET A 21 5.34 -7.61 -11.40
N ASP A 22 6.05 -7.20 -12.43
CA ASP A 22 7.29 -7.86 -12.87
C ASP A 22 8.56 -7.17 -12.40
N VAL A 23 8.43 -6.08 -11.62
CA VAL A 23 9.60 -5.41 -11.05
C VAL A 23 9.69 -5.72 -9.56
N ARG A 24 10.86 -5.53 -9.00
CA ARG A 24 11.13 -5.90 -7.61
C ARG A 24 11.70 -4.75 -6.83
N VAL A 25 11.41 -4.75 -5.52
CA VAL A 25 12.02 -3.84 -4.59
C VAL A 25 13.55 -3.97 -4.75
N PRO A 26 14.31 -2.85 -4.77
CA PRO A 26 13.90 -1.50 -4.38
C PRO A 26 13.41 -0.60 -5.52
N ASN A 27 12.96 -1.16 -6.61
CA ASN A 27 12.40 -0.34 -7.67
C ASN A 27 11.22 0.45 -7.11
N PRO A 28 11.16 1.78 -7.32
CA PRO A 28 10.07 2.59 -6.76
C PRO A 28 8.67 2.15 -7.16
N LEU A 29 8.53 1.49 -8.30
CA LEU A 29 7.24 1.04 -8.80
C LEU A 29 6.90 -0.38 -8.39
N ALA A 30 7.78 -1.05 -7.65
CA ALA A 30 7.58 -2.45 -7.28
C ALA A 30 6.32 -2.65 -6.45
N PRO A 31 5.65 -3.79 -6.63
CA PRO A 31 4.47 -4.10 -5.82
C PRO A 31 4.85 -4.39 -4.38
N THR A 32 4.08 -3.83 -3.46
CA THR A 32 4.23 -4.07 -2.03
C THR A 32 2.85 -4.17 -1.40
N ILE A 33 2.82 -4.65 -0.18
CA ILE A 33 1.59 -4.69 0.61
C ILE A 33 1.62 -3.52 1.58
N ASP A 34 0.57 -2.73 1.56
CA ASP A 34 0.40 -1.62 2.48
C ASP A 34 -0.70 -1.95 3.47
N HIS A 35 -0.47 -1.70 4.75
CA HIS A 35 -1.49 -1.84 5.77
C HIS A 35 -2.19 -0.49 5.90
N VAL A 36 -3.49 -0.46 5.62
CA VAL A 36 -4.28 0.78 5.65
C VAL A 36 -4.14 1.43 7.01
N ILE A 37 -4.36 0.65 8.07
CA ILE A 37 -4.04 1.07 9.42
C ILE A 37 -2.74 0.37 9.80
N PRO A 38 -1.68 1.11 10.06
CA PRO A 38 -0.38 0.51 10.36
C PRO A 38 -0.46 -0.44 11.55
N ILE A 39 0.32 -1.50 11.50
CA ILE A 39 0.37 -2.48 12.58
C ILE A 39 0.75 -1.81 13.89
N SER A 40 1.66 -0.85 13.84
CA SER A 40 2.08 -0.10 15.03
C SER A 40 0.95 0.72 15.64
N ARG A 41 -0.15 0.91 14.92
CA ARG A 41 -1.30 1.65 15.40
C ARG A 41 -2.51 0.74 15.63
N GLY A 42 -2.28 -0.55 15.74
CA GLY A 42 -3.33 -1.51 16.02
C GLY A 42 -3.97 -2.12 14.79
N GLY A 43 -3.45 -1.88 13.61
CA GLY A 43 -3.96 -2.48 12.40
C GLY A 43 -3.64 -3.96 12.34
N GLY A 44 -4.57 -4.75 11.83
CA GLY A 44 -4.37 -6.17 11.68
C GLY A 44 -3.74 -6.54 10.35
N ASP A 45 -3.21 -7.74 10.28
CA ASP A 45 -2.65 -8.28 9.04
C ASP A 45 -3.74 -9.10 8.35
N THR A 46 -4.84 -8.44 8.02
CA THR A 46 -6.01 -9.09 7.44
C THR A 46 -6.28 -8.54 6.04
N ARG A 47 -7.02 -9.30 5.24
CA ARG A 47 -7.36 -8.89 3.88
C ARG A 47 -8.04 -7.53 3.83
N THR A 48 -8.84 -7.22 4.84
CA THR A 48 -9.59 -5.97 4.85
C THR A 48 -8.71 -4.79 5.22
N ASN A 49 -7.53 -5.03 5.76
CA ASN A 49 -6.63 -3.97 6.17
C ASN A 49 -5.39 -3.86 5.29
N VAL A 50 -5.29 -4.64 4.22
CA VAL A 50 -4.12 -4.59 3.35
C VAL A 50 -4.54 -4.22 1.94
N GLN A 51 -3.61 -3.62 1.21
CA GLN A 51 -3.84 -3.22 -0.18
C GLN A 51 -2.53 -3.26 -0.94
N LEU A 52 -2.65 -3.38 -2.26
CA LEU A 52 -1.49 -3.29 -3.13
C LEU A 52 -1.03 -1.84 -3.21
N ALA A 53 0.27 -1.62 -3.20
CA ALA A 53 0.81 -0.28 -3.34
C ALA A 53 2.18 -0.33 -4.00
N HIS A 54 2.53 0.77 -4.66
CA HIS A 54 3.89 0.94 -5.15
C HIS A 54 4.84 1.05 -3.96
N PHE A 55 6.06 0.54 -4.14
CA PHE A 55 7.07 0.66 -3.11
C PHE A 55 7.29 2.12 -2.69
N ARG A 56 7.38 3.02 -3.67
CA ARG A 56 7.57 4.45 -3.37
C ARG A 56 6.40 5.04 -2.58
N CYS A 57 5.18 4.66 -2.94
CA CYS A 57 3.99 5.17 -2.25
C CYS A 57 3.94 4.67 -0.82
N ASN A 58 4.26 3.40 -0.64
CA ASN A 58 4.29 2.79 0.67
C ASN A 58 5.38 3.42 1.54
N SER A 59 6.54 3.69 0.94
CA SER A 59 7.65 4.33 1.65
C SER A 59 7.30 5.75 2.09
N VAL A 60 6.63 6.49 1.24
CA VAL A 60 6.22 7.86 1.56
C VAL A 60 5.19 7.86 2.68
N LYS A 61 4.24 6.92 2.61
CA LYS A 61 3.23 6.80 3.65
C LYS A 61 3.87 6.42 4.98
N GLY A 62 4.84 5.50 4.95
CA GLY A 62 5.45 4.99 6.16
C GLY A 62 4.41 4.36 7.05
N ALA A 63 4.43 4.69 8.34
CA ALA A 63 3.49 4.15 9.32
C ALA A 63 2.30 5.07 9.56
N ARG A 64 2.06 6.04 8.68
CA ARG A 64 0.96 6.98 8.83
C ARG A 64 -0.28 6.48 8.11
N GLU A 65 -1.43 6.90 8.60
CA GLU A 65 -2.68 6.72 7.89
C GLU A 65 -2.87 7.96 7.01
N ILE A 66 -3.09 7.74 5.72
CA ILE A 66 -3.13 8.84 4.75
C ILE A 66 -4.19 9.88 5.12
N ASP A 67 -5.37 9.42 5.48
CA ASP A 67 -6.47 10.33 5.78
C ASP A 67 -6.23 11.15 7.03
N ARG A 68 -5.30 10.75 7.86
CA ARG A 68 -5.01 11.49 9.08
C ARG A 68 -4.05 12.64 8.85
N ILE A 69 -3.38 12.60 7.75
CA ILE A 69 -2.44 13.65 7.42
C ILE A 69 -3.17 14.97 7.20
N VAL A 70 -4.32 14.88 6.58
CA VAL A 70 -5.07 16.07 6.21
C VAL A 70 -5.66 16.79 7.42
N PRO A 71 -6.45 16.14 8.24
CA PRO A 71 -7.07 16.86 9.37
C PRO A 71 -6.06 17.15 10.46
N ALA A 72 -5.12 16.31 10.63
CA ALA A 72 -4.13 16.52 11.63
C ALA A 72 -3.23 17.67 11.23
N GLY A 73 -3.46 17.91 10.02
CA GLY A 73 -2.63 19.01 9.65
C GLY A 73 -2.10 18.93 10.70
#